data_9b6db19c2cf10d093e7581b79e370f44
#
_entry.id   9b6db19c2cf10d093e7581b79e370f44
#
_cell.length_a   1.000
_cell.length_b   1.000
_cell.length_c   1.000
_cell.angle_alpha   90.00
_cell.angle_beta   90.00
_cell.angle_gamma   90.00
#
_symmetry.space_group_name_H-M   'P 1'
#
loop_
_entity.id
_entity.type
_entity.pdbx_description
1 polymer ?
#
loop_
_entity_poly.entity_id
_entity_poly.type
_entity_poly.pdbx_seq_one_letter_code
_entity_poly.pdbx_strand_id
1 'polypeptide(L)' 'MLDDLPPFLTVPQAAKALQLGRSKVYELTVEYERTGGASGLPFVRFGCQKRIPRAALVAFIERVLAPLSPAPQPAT' A
#
# COMPACT_ATOMS: atom_id res chain seq x y z
N MET A 1 -5.70 -10.14 11.21
CA MET A 1 -6.03 -9.20 10.20
C MET A 1 -5.01 -8.10 10.13
N LEU A 2 -5.38 -6.98 9.58
CA LEU A 2 -4.40 -5.90 9.41
C LEU A 2 -3.87 -5.38 10.73
N ASP A 3 -4.68 -5.45 11.77
CA ASP A 3 -4.23 -5.00 13.09
C ASP A 3 -3.11 -5.82 13.65
N ASP A 4 -2.94 -7.04 13.16
CA ASP A 4 -1.88 -7.90 13.66
C ASP A 4 -0.55 -7.64 12.97
N LEU A 5 -0.52 -6.78 11.98
CA LEU A 5 0.70 -6.50 11.27
C LEU A 5 1.59 -5.56 12.08
N PRO A 6 2.91 -5.66 11.90
CA PRO A 6 3.79 -4.72 12.57
C PRO A 6 3.57 -3.31 12.04
N PRO A 7 4.01 -2.31 12.78
CA PRO A 7 3.83 -0.92 12.33
C PRO A 7 4.51 -0.61 10.99
N PHE A 8 5.60 -1.29 10.70
CA PHE A 8 6.30 -1.16 9.43
C PHE A 8 6.52 -2.53 8.85
N LEU A 9 6.21 -2.69 7.57
CA LEU A 9 6.34 -3.97 6.90
C LEU A 9 7.46 -3.92 5.89
N THR A 10 8.10 -5.06 5.68
CA THR A 10 9.01 -5.20 4.56
C THR A 10 8.19 -5.38 3.29
N VAL A 11 8.86 -5.29 2.14
CA VAL A 11 8.17 -5.54 0.87
C VAL A 11 7.57 -6.94 0.83
N PRO A 12 8.29 -8.00 1.23
CA PRO A 12 7.68 -9.34 1.26
C PRO A 12 6.48 -9.43 2.19
N GLN A 13 6.53 -8.76 3.33
CA GLN A 13 5.40 -8.80 4.26
C GLN A 13 4.18 -8.09 3.68
N ALA A 14 4.40 -6.95 3.04
CA ALA A 14 3.31 -6.24 2.40
C ALA A 14 2.74 -7.06 1.25
N ALA A 15 3.60 -7.72 0.49
CA ALA A 15 3.15 -8.56 -0.60
C ALA A 15 2.26 -9.68 -0.11
N LYS A 16 2.65 -10.29 1.00
CA LYS A 16 1.85 -11.35 1.57
C LYS A 16 0.49 -10.83 2.04
N ALA A 17 0.50 -9.68 2.67
CA ALA A 17 -0.75 -9.08 3.16
C ALA A 17 -1.69 -8.74 2.00
N LEU A 18 -1.15 -8.32 0.88
CA LEU A 18 -1.94 -7.97 -0.29
C LEU A 18 -2.18 -9.17 -1.21
N GLN A 19 -1.51 -10.28 -0.94
CA GLN A 19 -1.53 -11.47 -1.78
C GLN A 19 -1.08 -11.17 -3.19
N LEU A 20 -0.02 -10.40 -3.29
CA LEU A 20 0.61 -10.05 -4.57
C LEU A 20 2.02 -10.58 -4.57
N GLY A 21 2.61 -10.66 -5.74
CA GLY A 21 4.03 -11.00 -5.83
C GLY A 21 4.88 -9.84 -5.33
N ARG A 22 6.08 -10.17 -4.86
CA ARG A 22 6.99 -9.14 -4.37
C ARG A 22 7.35 -8.15 -5.46
N SER A 23 7.50 -8.63 -6.69
CA SER A 23 7.81 -7.75 -7.81
C SER A 23 6.74 -6.69 -8.00
N LYS A 24 5.49 -7.10 -7.86
CA LYS A 24 4.38 -6.16 -8.04
C LYS A 24 4.38 -5.10 -6.94
N VAL A 25 4.61 -5.53 -5.70
CA VAL A 25 4.66 -4.58 -4.60
C VAL A 25 5.84 -3.63 -4.78
N TYR A 26 6.99 -4.16 -5.19
CA TYR A 26 8.13 -3.32 -5.44
C TYR A 26 7.82 -2.28 -6.52
N GLU A 27 7.14 -2.69 -7.59
CA GLU A 27 6.74 -1.75 -8.63
C GLU A 27 5.84 -0.65 -8.08
N LEU A 28 4.96 -1.01 -7.16
CA LEU A 28 4.08 -0.01 -6.56
C LEU A 28 4.85 1.03 -5.75
N THR A 29 5.91 0.59 -5.07
CA THR A 29 6.74 1.54 -4.33
C THR A 29 7.52 2.44 -5.29
N VAL A 30 8.00 1.86 -6.39
CA VAL A 30 8.71 2.65 -7.39
C VAL A 30 7.77 3.68 -8.02
N GLU A 31 6.55 3.28 -8.26
CA GLU A 31 5.56 4.19 -8.82
C GLU A 31 5.30 5.35 -7.86
N TYR A 32 5.18 5.05 -6.57
CA TYR A 32 4.98 6.09 -5.58
C TYR A 32 6.12 7.11 -5.62
N GLU A 33 7.34 6.61 -5.69
CA GLU A 33 8.51 7.48 -5.72
C GLU A 33 8.57 8.27 -7.02
N ARG A 34 8.28 7.61 -8.13
CA ARG A 34 8.37 8.24 -9.43
C ARG A 34 7.31 9.34 -9.61
N THR A 35 6.14 9.15 -9.04
CA THR A 35 5.06 10.11 -9.21
C THR A 35 5.02 11.15 -8.10
N GLY A 36 5.99 11.13 -7.21
CA GLY A 36 6.02 12.11 -6.12
C GLY A 36 4.87 11.91 -5.15
N GLY A 37 4.36 10.71 -5.04
CA GLY A 37 3.30 10.42 -4.09
C GLY A 37 1.91 10.45 -4.68
N ALA A 38 1.79 10.70 -5.99
CA ALA A 38 0.47 10.78 -6.61
C ALA A 38 -0.21 9.43 -6.73
N SER A 39 0.57 8.37 -6.89
CA SER A 39 -0.01 7.02 -7.00
C SER A 39 1.02 6.03 -6.49
N GLY A 40 0.61 4.77 -6.42
CA GLY A 40 1.47 3.71 -5.94
C GLY A 40 1.29 3.48 -4.45
N LEU A 41 2.20 2.71 -3.87
CA LEU A 41 2.13 2.35 -2.46
C LEU A 41 3.13 3.19 -1.67
N PRO A 42 2.66 3.98 -0.71
CA PRO A 42 3.56 4.81 0.09
C PRO A 42 4.54 3.96 0.90
N PHE A 43 5.75 4.43 1.01
CA PHE A 43 6.76 3.73 1.79
C PHE A 43 7.74 4.76 2.36
N VAL A 44 8.52 4.32 3.33
CA VAL A 44 9.59 5.15 3.89
C VAL A 44 10.90 4.39 3.75
N ARG A 45 12.00 5.13 3.76
CA ARG A 45 13.31 4.54 3.65
C ARG A 45 14.07 4.71 4.95
N PHE A 46 14.62 3.61 5.43
CA PHE A 46 15.52 3.64 6.56
C PHE A 46 16.89 3.24 6.00
N GLY A 47 17.69 4.23 5.63
CA GLY A 47 18.93 3.93 4.95
C GLY A 47 18.64 3.36 3.58
N CYS A 48 19.08 2.15 3.32
CA CYS A 48 18.84 1.49 2.04
C CYS A 48 17.60 0.61 2.05
N GLN A 49 16.89 0.56 3.16
CA GLN A 49 15.80 -0.39 3.28
C GLN A 49 14.46 0.31 3.16
N LYS A 50 13.58 -0.28 2.36
CA LYS A 50 12.23 0.22 2.23
C LYS A 50 11.34 -0.44 3.26
N ARG A 51 10.45 0.33 3.84
CA ARG A 51 9.44 -0.20 4.76
C ARG A 51 8.12 0.45 4.45
N ILE A 52 7.06 -0.34 4.50
CA ILE A 52 5.72 0.17 4.23
C ILE A 52 5.02 0.34 5.55
N PRO A 53 4.68 1.57 5.94
CA PRO A 53 3.94 1.76 7.19
C PRO A 53 2.61 1.04 7.12
N ARG A 54 2.24 0.40 8.22
CA ARG A 54 0.95 -0.29 8.26
C ARG A 54 -0.19 0.65 7.90
N ALA A 55 -0.14 1.86 8.42
CA ALA A 55 -1.19 2.83 8.13
C ALA A 55 -1.27 3.15 6.64
N ALA A 56 -0.12 3.21 5.96
CA ALA A 56 -0.11 3.46 4.54
C ALA A 56 -0.69 2.28 3.76
N LEU A 57 -0.40 1.06 4.22
CA LEU A 57 -0.94 -0.12 3.58
C LEU A 57 -2.46 -0.14 3.69
N VAL A 58 -2.98 0.17 4.87
CA VAL A 58 -4.42 0.20 5.08
C VAL A 58 -5.06 1.27 4.20
N ALA A 59 -4.45 2.44 4.15
CA ALA A 59 -4.98 3.52 3.32
C ALA A 59 -4.96 3.15 1.84
N PHE A 60 -3.90 2.44 1.42
CA PHE A 60 -3.80 1.99 0.04
C PHE A 60 -4.94 1.02 -0.29
N ILE A 61 -5.19 0.08 0.62
CA ILE A 61 -6.26 -0.89 0.42
C ILE A 61 -7.60 -0.18 0.32
N GLU A 62 -7.84 0.75 1.19
CA GLU A 62 -9.11 1.49 1.18
C GLU A 62 -9.28 2.26 -0.10
N ARG A 63 -8.21 2.83 -0.60
CA ARG A 63 -8.27 3.59 -1.84
C ARG A 63 -8.54 2.69 -3.04
N VAL A 64 -7.94 1.52 -3.05
CA VAL A 64 -8.17 0.57 -4.13
C VAL A 64 -9.60 0.05 -4.10
N LEU A 65 -10.15 -0.14 -2.93
CA LEU A 65 -11.49 -0.66 -2.79
C LEU A 65 -12.56 0.39 -3.00
N ALA A 66 -12.22 1.65 -2.91
CA ALA A 66 -13.20 2.71 -2.99
C ALA A 66 -14.11 2.60 -4.21
N PRO A 67 -13.58 2.36 -5.40
CA PRO A 67 -14.45 2.24 -6.57
C PRO A 67 -15.36 1.04 -6.54
N LEU A 68 -15.02 0.04 -5.73
CA LEU A 68 -15.81 -1.17 -5.63
C LEU A 68 -16.80 -1.13 -4.48
N SER A 69 -16.67 -0.13 -3.66
CA SER A 69 -17.49 -0.03 -2.47
C SER A 69 -18.92 0.26 -2.86
N PRO A 70 -19.84 -0.38 -2.22
CA PRO A 70 -21.23 -0.08 -2.48
C PRO A 70 -21.63 1.19 -1.81
N ALA A 71 -20.72 1.86 -1.27
CA ALA A 71 -21.02 3.04 -0.58
C ALA A 71 -21.79 3.94 -1.46
N PRO A 72 -22.55 4.67 -0.90
CA PRO A 72 -23.41 5.52 -1.54
C PRO A 72 -22.67 6.40 -2.42
N GLN A 73 -22.92 6.24 -3.57
CA GLN A 73 -22.41 7.11 -4.45
C GLN A 73 -23.28 8.22 -4.37
N PRO A 74 -22.77 9.29 -4.33
CA PRO A 74 -23.51 10.47 -4.26
C PRO A 74 -24.25 10.48 -5.48
N ALA A 75 -25.07 10.24 -5.51
CA ALA A 75 -25.85 10.41 -6.44
C ALA A 75 -25.40 10.68 -7.58
N THR A 76 -25.23 10.71 -7.80
CA THR A 76 -24.97 11.09 -8.78
C THR A 76 -25.26 10.92 -9.45
#